data_256b10cb925ccc3694af9647a04e56f9
#
_entry.id   256b10cb925ccc3694af9647a04e56f9
#
_cell.length_a   1.000
_cell.length_b   1.000
_cell.length_c   1.000
_cell.angle_alpha   90.00
_cell.angle_beta   90.00
_cell.angle_gamma   90.00
#
_symmetry.space_group_name_H-M   'P 1'
#
loop_
_entity.id
_entity.type
_entity.pdbx_description
1 polymer ?
#
loop_
_entity_poly.entity_id
_entity_poly.type
_entity_poly.pdbx_seq_one_letter_code
_entity_poly.pdbx_strand_id
1 'polypeptide(L)'
;MKIVFIVWLKEMLDTLRDRRTLWAMVLGPVLIMPLFIILPQKLMTDQFKKQESAVITVAVSGGEHAPGLMVFLRSDPAIEVIESDALEPLLREEKAFVGLRIPENFEADLAQEKQPGQIVVLSDQSKMTASVQMARVETLLTTYAQGIVAQRMAARGVDVTLLAPFETGYENLATPQQMGGMYLAMMLPMFIIIWGLIGGMYTAIDVTAGEKERLTLEPLLMTPAGRVQVVSGKLLAVITTSLAALILAITSMLLAFMIAPPEMGGTDGAVTYAVSLQTALLVLLAAFPIALMFGALEIAVCLFARSFKEAQNYIVPLQFVVLIPAMAVMLIPDLSPGLPVYAIPIFGSNLILRDLFLGTAGTLEFGVVLASSALYAAIGLVFAVWQFHREQVLFRT
;
A
#
# COMPACT_ATOMS: atom_id res chain seq x y z
N MET A 1 -3.02 33.11 -26.18
CA MET A 1 -2.52 32.91 -24.78
C MET A 1 -3.31 33.73 -23.75
N LYS A 2 -3.57 35.02 -23.93
CA LYS A 2 -4.32 35.83 -22.94
C LYS A 2 -5.73 35.27 -22.58
N ILE A 3 -6.50 34.80 -23.56
CA ILE A 3 -7.83 34.26 -23.32
C ILE A 3 -7.77 32.96 -22.50
N VAL A 4 -6.87 32.04 -22.83
CA VAL A 4 -6.67 30.79 -22.07
C VAL A 4 -6.37 31.07 -20.59
N PHE A 5 -5.50 32.06 -20.34
CA PHE A 5 -5.14 32.49 -18.98
C PHE A 5 -6.34 33.13 -18.24
N ILE A 6 -7.15 33.94 -18.93
CA ILE A 6 -8.35 34.57 -18.34
C ILE A 6 -9.38 33.48 -17.95
N VAL A 7 -9.60 32.50 -18.83
CA VAL A 7 -10.50 31.38 -18.54
C VAL A 7 -9.95 30.58 -17.36
N TRP A 8 -8.68 30.19 -17.40
CA TRP A 8 -8.03 29.49 -16.29
C TRP A 8 -8.17 30.24 -14.96
N LEU A 9 -7.89 31.55 -14.94
CA LEU A 9 -7.96 32.35 -13.72
C LEU A 9 -9.39 32.41 -13.17
N LYS A 10 -10.38 32.57 -14.06
CA LYS A 10 -11.81 32.50 -13.70
C LYS A 10 -12.15 31.16 -13.05
N GLU A 11 -11.81 30.04 -13.68
CA GLU A 11 -12.10 28.70 -13.15
C GLU A 11 -11.37 28.45 -11.82
N MET A 12 -10.13 28.88 -11.68
CA MET A 12 -9.38 28.79 -10.42
C MET A 12 -10.02 29.61 -9.30
N LEU A 13 -10.49 30.83 -9.59
CA LEU A 13 -11.18 31.66 -8.59
C LEU A 13 -12.51 31.04 -8.17
N ASP A 14 -13.26 30.45 -9.09
CA ASP A 14 -14.50 29.75 -8.79
C ASP A 14 -14.22 28.52 -7.93
N THR A 15 -13.23 27.70 -8.28
CA THR A 15 -12.81 26.53 -7.49
C THR A 15 -12.35 26.91 -6.07
N LEU A 16 -11.54 27.98 -5.93
CA LEU A 16 -11.06 28.45 -4.63
C LEU A 16 -12.15 29.09 -3.75
N ARG A 17 -13.26 29.52 -4.33
CA ARG A 17 -14.44 30.02 -3.58
C ARG A 17 -15.40 28.91 -3.20
N ASP A 18 -15.38 27.77 -3.90
CA ASP A 18 -16.21 26.63 -3.56
C ASP A 18 -15.58 25.81 -2.42
N ARG A 19 -16.08 26.08 -1.20
CA ARG A 19 -15.63 25.37 0.00
C ARG A 19 -15.79 23.85 -0.11
N ARG A 20 -16.82 23.38 -0.82
CA ARG A 20 -17.10 21.95 -0.97
C ARG A 20 -16.02 21.27 -1.80
N THR A 21 -15.64 21.86 -2.93
CA THR A 21 -14.56 21.37 -3.79
C THR A 21 -13.21 21.45 -3.06
N LEU A 22 -12.92 22.54 -2.34
CA LEU A 22 -11.70 22.66 -1.54
C LEU A 22 -11.59 21.59 -0.46
N TRP A 23 -12.67 21.36 0.29
CA TRP A 23 -12.67 20.31 1.31
C TRP A 23 -12.44 18.93 0.70
N ALA A 24 -13.08 18.61 -0.41
CA ALA A 24 -12.89 17.33 -1.09
C ALA A 24 -11.45 17.15 -1.61
N MET A 25 -10.86 18.23 -2.17
CA MET A 25 -9.51 18.21 -2.74
C MET A 25 -8.41 18.13 -1.67
N VAL A 26 -8.60 18.78 -0.50
CA VAL A 26 -7.59 18.87 0.55
C VAL A 26 -7.75 17.79 1.61
N LEU A 27 -9.00 17.52 2.04
CA LEU A 27 -9.26 16.60 3.16
C LEU A 27 -8.83 15.16 2.83
N GLY A 28 -9.08 14.72 1.61
CA GLY A 28 -8.71 13.39 1.15
C GLY A 28 -7.20 13.14 1.29
N PRO A 29 -6.35 13.88 0.59
CA PRO A 29 -4.91 13.64 0.65
C PRO A 29 -4.28 14.00 2.01
N VAL A 30 -4.78 15.03 2.69
CA VAL A 30 -4.13 15.52 3.92
C VAL A 30 -4.56 14.75 5.17
N LEU A 31 -5.78 14.24 5.21
CA LEU A 31 -6.33 13.62 6.42
C LEU A 31 -6.65 12.14 6.23
N ILE A 32 -7.35 11.78 5.16
CA ILE A 32 -7.78 10.39 4.94
C ILE A 32 -6.57 9.50 4.65
N MET A 33 -5.64 9.97 3.83
CA MET A 33 -4.50 9.18 3.40
C MET A 33 -3.52 8.84 4.53
N PRO A 34 -3.03 9.80 5.35
CA PRO A 34 -2.24 9.49 6.53
C PRO A 34 -2.97 8.58 7.52
N LEU A 35 -4.28 8.79 7.71
CA LEU A 35 -5.10 7.96 8.59
C LEU A 35 -5.14 6.50 8.12
N PHE A 36 -5.30 6.26 6.81
CA PHE A 36 -5.29 4.93 6.20
C PHE A 36 -3.95 4.20 6.34
N ILE A 37 -2.85 4.94 6.50
CA ILE A 37 -1.51 4.37 6.70
C ILE A 37 -1.24 4.17 8.19
N ILE A 38 -1.41 5.21 8.99
CA ILE A 38 -1.02 5.22 10.41
C ILE A 38 -1.93 4.33 11.24
N LEU A 39 -3.26 4.37 11.00
CA LEU A 39 -4.22 3.68 11.85
C LEU A 39 -4.10 2.15 11.77
N PRO A 40 -4.11 1.50 10.57
CA PRO A 40 -3.92 0.06 10.48
C PRO A 40 -2.56 -0.38 11.03
N GLN A 41 -1.49 0.36 10.72
CA GLN A 41 -0.15 0.06 11.19
C GLN A 41 -0.08 0.09 12.72
N LYS A 42 -0.59 1.16 13.35
CA LYS A 42 -0.61 1.28 14.80
C LYS A 42 -1.45 0.18 15.46
N LEU A 43 -2.63 -0.12 14.90
CA LEU A 43 -3.47 -1.21 15.38
C LEU A 43 -2.76 -2.57 15.26
N MET A 44 -2.09 -2.83 14.15
CA MET A 44 -1.32 -4.08 13.97
C MET A 44 -0.14 -4.15 14.94
N THR A 45 0.66 -3.10 15.06
CA THR A 45 1.78 -3.05 16.01
C THR A 45 1.31 -3.25 17.44
N ASP A 46 0.24 -2.56 17.87
CA ASP A 46 -0.33 -2.73 19.20
C ASP A 46 -0.86 -4.15 19.44
N GLN A 47 -1.45 -4.77 18.42
CA GLN A 47 -1.89 -6.17 18.48
C GLN A 47 -0.71 -7.13 18.57
N PHE A 48 0.33 -6.95 17.77
CA PHE A 48 1.54 -7.77 17.83
C PHE A 48 2.23 -7.66 19.19
N LYS A 49 2.45 -6.45 19.70
CA LYS A 49 3.04 -6.21 21.04
C LYS A 49 2.22 -6.85 22.15
N LYS A 50 0.88 -6.75 22.09
CA LYS A 50 -0.02 -7.42 23.03
C LYS A 50 0.09 -8.94 22.97
N GLN A 51 0.18 -9.51 21.76
CA GLN A 51 0.32 -10.95 21.58
C GLN A 51 1.70 -11.46 21.99
N GLU A 52 2.76 -10.67 21.76
CA GLU A 52 4.11 -10.99 22.18
C GLU A 52 4.29 -11.00 23.70
N SER A 53 3.64 -10.06 24.38
CA SER A 53 3.64 -9.96 25.86
C SER A 53 2.54 -10.79 26.55
N ALA A 54 1.60 -11.36 25.81
CA ALA A 54 0.53 -12.16 26.37
C ALA A 54 1.06 -13.50 26.92
N VAL A 55 0.52 -13.91 28.04
CA VAL A 55 0.71 -15.27 28.57
C VAL A 55 0.07 -16.23 27.57
N ILE A 56 0.84 -17.23 27.13
CA ILE A 56 0.38 -18.26 26.22
C ILE A 56 -0.26 -19.38 27.02
N THR A 57 -1.53 -19.63 26.79
CA THR A 57 -2.22 -20.78 27.35
C THR A 57 -2.03 -21.97 26.42
N VAL A 58 -1.28 -22.98 26.89
CA VAL A 58 -1.01 -24.22 26.18
C VAL A 58 -1.81 -25.36 26.83
N ALA A 59 -2.68 -26.01 26.05
CA ALA A 59 -3.38 -27.18 26.50
C ALA A 59 -2.52 -28.44 26.25
N VAL A 60 -2.29 -29.26 27.25
CA VAL A 60 -1.44 -30.46 27.15
C VAL A 60 -2.25 -31.71 27.49
N SER A 61 -2.19 -32.71 26.62
CA SER A 61 -2.68 -34.07 26.86
C SER A 61 -1.50 -35.03 26.91
N GLY A 62 -1.47 -35.90 27.92
CA GLY A 62 -0.35 -36.83 28.14
C GLY A 62 0.87 -36.17 28.78
N GLY A 63 0.68 -35.12 29.57
CA GLY A 63 1.76 -34.43 30.28
C GLY A 63 2.56 -35.33 31.21
N GLU A 64 1.94 -36.36 31.78
CA GLU A 64 2.56 -37.43 32.59
C GLU A 64 3.62 -38.22 31.84
N HIS A 65 3.57 -38.28 30.50
CA HIS A 65 4.53 -38.98 29.66
C HIS A 65 5.75 -38.13 29.30
N ALA A 66 5.81 -36.85 29.76
CA ALA A 66 6.94 -35.95 29.51
C ALA A 66 7.18 -35.00 30.71
N PRO A 67 7.48 -35.52 31.92
CA PRO A 67 7.63 -34.69 33.12
C PRO A 67 8.70 -33.60 32.96
N GLY A 68 9.81 -33.90 32.27
CA GLY A 68 10.85 -32.92 31.99
C GLY A 68 10.39 -31.77 31.12
N LEU A 69 9.56 -32.02 30.10
CA LEU A 69 8.96 -30.98 29.26
C LEU A 69 7.96 -30.15 30.06
N MET A 70 7.15 -30.80 30.90
CA MET A 70 6.17 -30.09 31.74
C MET A 70 6.84 -29.14 32.71
N VAL A 71 7.94 -29.54 33.33
CA VAL A 71 8.74 -28.68 34.20
C VAL A 71 9.32 -27.50 33.42
N PHE A 72 9.82 -27.77 32.20
CA PHE A 72 10.37 -26.72 31.33
C PHE A 72 9.30 -25.71 30.94
N LEU A 73 8.12 -26.16 30.46
CA LEU A 73 7.02 -25.27 30.08
C LEU A 73 6.51 -24.43 31.25
N ARG A 74 6.40 -25.02 32.46
CA ARG A 74 5.95 -24.32 33.67
C ARG A 74 7.01 -23.37 34.25
N SER A 75 8.26 -23.53 33.87
CA SER A 75 9.35 -22.63 34.32
C SER A 75 9.33 -21.28 33.60
N ASP A 76 8.65 -21.19 32.44
CA ASP A 76 8.50 -19.94 31.71
C ASP A 76 7.26 -19.17 32.22
N PRO A 77 7.43 -17.98 32.85
CA PRO A 77 6.31 -17.20 33.38
C PRO A 77 5.33 -16.69 32.29
N ALA A 78 5.72 -16.76 31.04
CA ALA A 78 4.88 -16.38 29.91
C ALA A 78 4.01 -17.55 29.41
N ILE A 79 4.04 -18.73 30.07
CA ILE A 79 3.27 -19.91 29.68
C ILE A 79 2.34 -20.34 30.82
N GLU A 80 1.09 -20.49 30.50
CA GLU A 80 0.09 -21.13 31.36
C GLU A 80 -0.26 -22.50 30.76
N VAL A 81 -0.04 -23.57 31.52
CA VAL A 81 -0.31 -24.94 31.06
C VAL A 81 -1.63 -25.42 31.63
N ILE A 82 -2.55 -25.83 30.75
CA ILE A 82 -3.82 -26.49 31.09
C ILE A 82 -3.69 -27.98 30.71
N GLU A 83 -3.71 -28.88 31.67
CA GLU A 83 -3.73 -30.30 31.41
C GLU A 83 -5.18 -30.78 31.14
N SER A 84 -5.40 -31.41 29.99
CA SER A 84 -6.71 -31.91 29.58
C SER A 84 -6.58 -32.92 28.45
N ASP A 85 -7.34 -34.02 28.53
CA ASP A 85 -7.41 -35.01 27.45
C ASP A 85 -8.25 -34.52 26.27
N ALA A 86 -9.10 -33.54 26.49
CA ALA A 86 -9.97 -32.97 25.47
C ALA A 86 -9.38 -31.66 24.92
N LEU A 87 -8.36 -31.74 24.05
CA LEU A 87 -7.69 -30.56 23.47
C LEU A 87 -8.59 -29.76 22.51
N GLU A 88 -9.32 -30.47 21.62
CA GLU A 88 -10.11 -29.79 20.57
C GLU A 88 -11.19 -28.86 21.12
N PRO A 89 -11.97 -29.22 22.17
CA PRO A 89 -12.93 -28.30 22.75
C PRO A 89 -12.27 -27.03 23.33
N LEU A 90 -11.12 -27.16 24.00
CA LEU A 90 -10.40 -26.00 24.57
C LEU A 90 -9.90 -25.06 23.49
N LEU A 91 -9.44 -25.60 22.36
CA LEU A 91 -9.00 -24.80 21.20
C LEU A 91 -10.19 -24.11 20.49
N ARG A 92 -11.33 -24.80 20.38
CA ARG A 92 -12.54 -24.23 19.76
C ARG A 92 -13.19 -23.15 20.63
N GLU A 93 -13.16 -23.33 21.96
CA GLU A 93 -13.70 -22.36 22.94
C GLU A 93 -12.72 -21.20 23.24
N GLU A 94 -11.57 -21.16 22.55
CA GLU A 94 -10.51 -20.14 22.71
C GLU A 94 -9.94 -20.05 24.14
N LYS A 95 -10.06 -21.11 24.92
CA LYS A 95 -9.42 -21.24 26.25
C LYS A 95 -7.92 -21.51 26.13
N ALA A 96 -7.49 -22.13 25.03
CA ALA A 96 -6.12 -22.29 24.61
C ALA A 96 -6.04 -22.09 23.09
N PHE A 97 -4.90 -21.61 22.58
CA PHE A 97 -4.69 -21.47 21.13
C PHE A 97 -3.74 -22.52 20.57
N VAL A 98 -2.98 -23.20 21.44
CA VAL A 98 -2.06 -24.26 21.09
C VAL A 98 -2.33 -25.46 21.99
N GLY A 99 -2.44 -26.64 21.38
CA GLY A 99 -2.56 -27.93 22.06
C GLY A 99 -1.32 -28.78 21.81
N LEU A 100 -0.82 -29.45 22.82
CA LEU A 100 0.25 -30.45 22.73
C LEU A 100 -0.32 -31.82 23.10
N ARG A 101 -0.22 -32.78 22.19
CA ARG A 101 -0.53 -34.17 22.47
C ARG A 101 0.76 -34.98 22.54
N ILE A 102 1.02 -35.50 23.72
CA ILE A 102 2.23 -36.26 24.03
C ILE A 102 1.82 -37.75 24.13
N PRO A 103 2.36 -38.63 23.28
CA PRO A 103 2.04 -40.05 23.31
C PRO A 103 2.71 -40.74 24.50
N GLU A 104 2.12 -41.87 24.93
CA GLU A 104 2.59 -42.68 26.06
C GLU A 104 4.04 -43.17 25.94
N ASN A 105 4.53 -43.39 24.71
CA ASN A 105 5.87 -43.89 24.46
C ASN A 105 6.93 -42.77 24.37
N PHE A 106 6.56 -41.49 24.56
CA PHE A 106 7.48 -40.36 24.36
C PHE A 106 8.79 -40.45 25.18
N GLU A 107 8.68 -40.70 26.47
CA GLU A 107 9.85 -40.77 27.36
C GLU A 107 10.69 -42.03 27.07
N ALA A 108 10.03 -43.16 26.71
CA ALA A 108 10.72 -44.39 26.31
C ALA A 108 11.50 -44.20 25.00
N ASP A 109 10.93 -43.49 24.02
CA ASP A 109 11.58 -43.18 22.74
C ASP A 109 12.78 -42.22 22.96
N LEU A 110 12.61 -41.21 23.84
CA LEU A 110 13.71 -40.35 24.24
C LEU A 110 14.84 -41.12 24.93
N ALA A 111 14.50 -42.05 25.81
CA ALA A 111 15.52 -42.84 26.55
C ALA A 111 16.26 -43.83 25.65
N GLN A 112 15.58 -44.44 24.66
CA GLN A 112 16.21 -45.42 23.76
C GLN A 112 17.09 -44.78 22.68
N GLU A 113 16.92 -43.48 22.39
CA GLU A 113 17.69 -42.69 21.41
C GLU A 113 17.71 -43.27 19.97
N LYS A 114 16.85 -44.25 19.68
CA LYS A 114 16.74 -44.89 18.36
C LYS A 114 15.76 -44.20 17.41
N GLN A 115 14.78 -43.54 17.99
CA GLN A 115 13.77 -42.80 17.24
C GLN A 115 13.52 -41.45 17.95
N PRO A 116 13.20 -40.39 17.20
CA PRO A 116 12.80 -39.14 17.83
C PRO A 116 11.42 -39.29 18.49
N GLY A 117 11.30 -38.82 19.75
CA GLY A 117 9.99 -38.70 20.39
C GLY A 117 9.11 -37.78 19.56
N GLN A 118 7.85 -38.18 19.37
CA GLN A 118 6.86 -37.38 18.60
C GLN A 118 5.97 -36.60 19.55
N ILE A 119 5.80 -35.31 19.27
CA ILE A 119 4.78 -34.44 19.89
C ILE A 119 3.91 -33.92 18.77
N VAL A 120 2.59 -34.03 18.92
CA VAL A 120 1.65 -33.46 17.95
C VAL A 120 1.18 -32.11 18.45
N VAL A 121 1.47 -31.06 17.66
CA VAL A 121 1.02 -29.70 17.94
C VAL A 121 -0.30 -29.48 17.23
N LEU A 122 -1.33 -29.06 17.96
CA LEU A 122 -2.66 -28.74 17.45
C LEU A 122 -2.86 -27.22 17.54
N SER A 123 -3.32 -26.63 16.46
CA SER A 123 -3.62 -25.20 16.40
C SER A 123 -4.66 -24.90 15.32
N ASP A 124 -5.54 -23.95 15.54
CA ASP A 124 -6.47 -23.45 14.53
C ASP A 124 -5.78 -22.32 13.71
N GLN A 125 -5.13 -22.69 12.63
CA GLN A 125 -4.38 -21.76 11.75
C GLN A 125 -5.28 -20.75 11.01
N SER A 126 -6.59 -20.86 11.10
CA SER A 126 -7.50 -19.82 10.59
C SER A 126 -7.43 -18.53 11.43
N LYS A 127 -6.85 -18.61 12.62
CA LYS A 127 -6.70 -17.49 13.57
C LYS A 127 -5.26 -17.01 13.65
N MET A 128 -5.06 -15.74 13.38
CA MET A 128 -3.72 -15.10 13.42
C MET A 128 -3.05 -15.23 14.79
N THR A 129 -3.83 -15.09 15.88
CA THR A 129 -3.35 -15.29 17.26
C THR A 129 -2.79 -16.69 17.49
N ALA A 130 -3.49 -17.72 16.99
CA ALA A 130 -3.06 -19.11 17.11
C ALA A 130 -1.74 -19.36 16.35
N SER A 131 -1.57 -18.77 15.16
CA SER A 131 -0.33 -18.89 14.36
C SER A 131 0.87 -18.26 15.08
N VAL A 132 0.71 -17.09 15.69
CA VAL A 132 1.77 -16.42 16.45
C VAL A 132 2.15 -17.22 17.70
N GLN A 133 1.15 -17.71 18.45
CA GLN A 133 1.41 -18.51 19.66
C GLN A 133 2.03 -19.87 19.33
N MET A 134 1.60 -20.50 18.23
CA MET A 134 2.19 -21.74 17.73
C MET A 134 3.69 -21.58 17.43
N ALA A 135 4.09 -20.52 16.73
CA ALA A 135 5.48 -20.23 16.43
C ALA A 135 6.36 -20.08 17.70
N ARG A 136 5.79 -19.42 18.75
CA ARG A 136 6.48 -19.32 20.05
C ARG A 136 6.61 -20.68 20.74
N VAL A 137 5.54 -21.50 20.76
CA VAL A 137 5.58 -22.85 21.34
C VAL A 137 6.57 -23.73 20.58
N GLU A 138 6.62 -23.67 19.24
CA GLU A 138 7.61 -24.39 18.44
C GLU A 138 9.05 -23.98 18.78
N THR A 139 9.30 -22.69 19.00
CA THR A 139 10.61 -22.19 19.43
C THR A 139 10.99 -22.78 20.79
N LEU A 140 10.06 -22.85 21.74
CA LEU A 140 10.26 -23.42 23.06
C LEU A 140 10.53 -24.94 22.99
N LEU A 141 9.75 -25.67 22.19
CA LEU A 141 9.98 -27.11 21.96
C LEU A 141 11.34 -27.37 21.33
N THR A 142 11.76 -26.52 20.38
CA THR A 142 13.08 -26.59 19.75
C THR A 142 14.18 -26.33 20.78
N THR A 143 14.02 -25.32 21.63
CA THR A 143 14.96 -24.99 22.72
C THR A 143 15.09 -26.17 23.72
N TYR A 144 13.98 -26.79 24.10
CA TYR A 144 13.97 -27.97 24.94
C TYR A 144 14.67 -29.14 24.29
N ALA A 145 14.41 -29.42 23.02
CA ALA A 145 15.07 -30.46 22.25
C ALA A 145 16.59 -30.24 22.15
N GLN A 146 17.03 -29.00 21.89
CA GLN A 146 18.44 -28.62 21.87
C GLN A 146 19.10 -28.83 23.24
N GLY A 147 18.40 -28.52 24.33
CA GLY A 147 18.87 -28.81 25.70
C GLY A 147 19.13 -30.30 25.93
N ILE A 148 18.19 -31.17 25.49
CA ILE A 148 18.36 -32.63 25.57
C ILE A 148 19.56 -33.07 24.75
N VAL A 149 19.74 -32.59 23.53
CA VAL A 149 20.87 -32.90 22.67
C VAL A 149 22.18 -32.48 23.32
N ALA A 150 22.27 -31.26 23.85
CA ALA A 150 23.44 -30.74 24.54
C ALA A 150 23.83 -31.62 25.75
N GLN A 151 22.86 -32.03 26.55
CA GLN A 151 23.06 -32.92 27.68
C GLN A 151 23.59 -34.30 27.25
N ARG A 152 23.04 -34.90 26.19
CA ARG A 152 23.50 -36.19 25.64
C ARG A 152 24.90 -36.11 25.08
N MET A 153 25.26 -35.01 24.41
CA MET A 153 26.61 -34.83 23.87
C MET A 153 27.62 -34.63 24.98
N ALA A 154 27.31 -33.83 26.00
CA ALA A 154 28.16 -33.64 27.15
C ALA A 154 28.41 -34.97 27.88
N ALA A 155 27.39 -35.82 28.05
CA ALA A 155 27.51 -37.14 28.66
C ALA A 155 28.42 -38.09 27.85
N ARG A 156 28.59 -37.87 26.54
CA ARG A 156 29.46 -38.64 25.64
C ARG A 156 30.83 -38.00 25.44
N GLY A 157 31.10 -36.85 26.08
CA GLY A 157 32.37 -36.12 25.88
C GLY A 157 32.49 -35.48 24.48
N VAL A 158 31.36 -35.27 23.80
CA VAL A 158 31.31 -34.67 22.47
C VAL A 158 30.93 -33.21 22.62
N ASP A 159 31.69 -32.33 21.97
CA ASP A 159 31.39 -30.88 21.98
C ASP A 159 30.18 -30.55 21.12
N VAL A 160 29.26 -29.73 21.66
CA VAL A 160 28.04 -29.27 20.97
C VAL A 160 28.37 -28.47 19.70
N THR A 161 29.54 -27.85 19.64
CA THR A 161 30.03 -27.12 18.45
C THR A 161 30.12 -27.99 17.20
N LEU A 162 30.20 -29.32 17.35
CA LEU A 162 30.16 -30.25 16.21
C LEU A 162 28.82 -30.27 15.47
N LEU A 163 27.71 -29.88 16.13
CA LEU A 163 26.38 -29.78 15.50
C LEU A 163 26.20 -28.46 14.75
N ALA A 164 26.98 -27.44 15.11
CA ALA A 164 26.92 -26.12 14.46
C ALA A 164 28.38 -25.73 14.09
N PRO A 165 28.94 -26.31 13.02
CA PRO A 165 30.34 -26.11 12.63
C PRO A 165 30.64 -24.68 12.15
N PHE A 166 29.64 -23.90 11.91
CA PHE A 166 29.72 -22.46 11.58
C PHE A 166 28.47 -21.72 12.06
N GLU A 167 28.64 -20.45 12.37
CA GLU A 167 27.56 -19.53 12.64
C GLU A 167 27.28 -18.72 11.38
N THR A 168 25.99 -18.53 11.05
CA THR A 168 25.57 -17.66 9.93
C THR A 168 25.36 -16.25 10.46
N GLY A 169 26.22 -15.33 10.03
CA GLY A 169 26.00 -13.90 10.22
C GLY A 169 25.20 -13.30 9.03
N TYR A 170 24.29 -12.41 9.32
CA TYR A 170 23.53 -11.66 8.31
C TYR A 170 23.96 -10.20 8.35
N GLU A 171 24.41 -9.67 7.23
CA GLU A 171 24.74 -8.27 7.07
C GLU A 171 23.79 -7.67 6.04
N ASN A 172 23.03 -6.67 6.44
CA ASN A 172 22.14 -5.96 5.52
C ASN A 172 22.96 -4.90 4.75
N LEU A 173 23.13 -5.13 3.46
CA LEU A 173 23.86 -4.20 2.57
C LEU A 173 23.02 -3.01 2.14
N ALA A 174 21.69 -3.02 2.36
CA ALA A 174 20.85 -1.91 2.01
C ALA A 174 21.04 -0.74 2.98
N THR A 175 21.27 0.44 2.43
CA THR A 175 21.33 1.66 3.24
C THR A 175 19.95 2.00 3.84
N PRO A 176 19.88 2.76 4.96
CA PRO A 176 18.61 3.20 5.53
C PRO A 176 17.71 3.95 4.53
N GLN A 177 18.31 4.66 3.56
CA GLN A 177 17.60 5.33 2.48
C GLN A 177 17.03 4.37 1.44
N GLN A 178 17.76 3.30 1.09
CA GLN A 178 17.25 2.26 0.18
C GLN A 178 16.10 1.49 0.82
N MET A 179 16.18 1.20 2.11
CA MET A 179 15.09 0.59 2.86
C MET A 179 13.85 1.49 2.88
N GLY A 180 14.01 2.79 3.21
CA GLY A 180 12.91 3.75 3.14
C GLY A 180 12.34 3.92 1.74
N GLY A 181 13.20 3.95 0.71
CA GLY A 181 12.83 4.02 -0.69
C GLY A 181 11.97 2.84 -1.15
N MET A 182 12.24 1.64 -0.67
CA MET A 182 11.46 0.43 -0.95
C MET A 182 9.99 0.59 -0.50
N TYR A 183 9.78 1.12 0.72
CA TYR A 183 8.41 1.37 1.21
C TYR A 183 7.70 2.45 0.42
N LEU A 184 8.40 3.55 0.11
CA LEU A 184 7.86 4.62 -0.70
C LEU A 184 7.52 4.11 -2.11
N ALA A 185 8.38 3.28 -2.71
CA ALA A 185 8.17 2.68 -4.02
C ALA A 185 6.98 1.73 -4.09
N MET A 186 6.65 1.06 -2.99
CA MET A 186 5.51 0.14 -2.92
C MET A 186 4.17 0.89 -2.90
N MET A 187 4.06 2.01 -2.21
CA MET A 187 2.78 2.68 -1.97
C MET A 187 2.60 3.99 -2.73
N LEU A 188 3.63 4.87 -2.75
CA LEU A 188 3.50 6.22 -3.31
C LEU A 188 3.07 6.25 -4.78
N PRO A 189 3.58 5.40 -5.69
CA PRO A 189 3.20 5.45 -7.11
C PRO A 189 1.70 5.27 -7.31
N MET A 190 1.10 4.29 -6.64
CA MET A 190 -0.35 4.05 -6.70
C MET A 190 -1.14 5.27 -6.23
N PHE A 191 -0.73 5.86 -5.11
CA PHE A 191 -1.41 7.04 -4.57
C PHE A 191 -1.22 8.29 -5.44
N ILE A 192 -0.05 8.49 -6.03
CA ILE A 192 0.21 9.57 -6.99
C ILE A 192 -0.77 9.47 -8.16
N ILE A 193 -0.96 8.28 -8.71
CA ILE A 193 -1.89 8.05 -9.82
C ILE A 193 -3.35 8.28 -9.41
N ILE A 194 -3.76 7.75 -8.26
CA ILE A 194 -5.13 7.92 -7.75
C ILE A 194 -5.43 9.39 -7.47
N TRP A 195 -4.52 10.09 -6.79
CA TRP A 195 -4.74 11.50 -6.48
C TRP A 195 -4.53 12.42 -7.68
N GLY A 196 -3.74 12.01 -8.67
CA GLY A 196 -3.67 12.67 -9.97
C GLY A 196 -5.01 12.66 -10.70
N LEU A 197 -5.79 11.58 -10.55
CA LEU A 197 -7.15 11.48 -11.09
C LEU A 197 -8.17 12.19 -10.21
N ILE A 198 -8.26 11.86 -8.92
CA ILE A 198 -9.32 12.39 -8.02
C ILE A 198 -9.17 13.89 -7.80
N GLY A 199 -7.92 14.39 -7.78
CA GLY A 199 -7.62 15.80 -7.51
C GLY A 199 -8.21 16.77 -8.52
N GLY A 200 -8.30 16.37 -9.80
CA GLY A 200 -8.91 17.15 -10.88
C GLY A 200 -10.42 16.93 -11.04
N MET A 201 -10.92 15.81 -10.55
CA MET A 201 -12.28 15.34 -10.82
C MET A 201 -13.38 16.37 -10.53
N TYR A 202 -13.36 16.94 -9.33
CA TYR A 202 -14.41 17.91 -8.96
C TYR A 202 -14.34 19.18 -9.80
N THR A 203 -13.14 19.65 -10.10
CA THR A 203 -12.94 20.79 -11.01
C THR A 203 -13.40 20.45 -12.42
N ALA A 204 -13.06 19.25 -12.94
CA ALA A 204 -13.49 18.81 -14.27
C ALA A 204 -15.03 18.74 -14.38
N ILE A 205 -15.70 18.21 -13.36
CA ILE A 205 -17.16 18.16 -13.30
C ILE A 205 -17.74 19.57 -13.27
N ASP A 206 -17.19 20.46 -12.42
CA ASP A 206 -17.73 21.82 -12.23
C ASP A 206 -17.58 22.67 -13.47
N VAL A 207 -16.42 22.65 -14.13
CA VAL A 207 -16.12 23.42 -15.35
C VAL A 207 -16.82 22.89 -16.61
N THR A 208 -17.50 21.74 -16.54
CA THR A 208 -18.21 21.12 -17.68
C THR A 208 -19.68 20.91 -17.36
N ALA A 209 -20.06 19.81 -16.73
CA ALA A 209 -21.44 19.47 -16.38
C ALA A 209 -22.06 20.48 -15.40
N GLY A 210 -21.27 21.02 -14.46
CA GLY A 210 -21.72 22.06 -13.54
C GLY A 210 -22.09 23.35 -14.23
N GLU A 211 -21.34 23.80 -15.24
CA GLU A 211 -21.70 24.95 -16.04
C GLU A 211 -22.95 24.72 -16.92
N LYS A 212 -23.14 23.48 -17.44
CA LYS A 212 -24.37 23.14 -18.15
C LYS A 212 -25.59 23.21 -17.23
N GLU A 213 -25.48 22.59 -16.04
CA GLU A 213 -26.57 22.58 -15.06
C GLU A 213 -26.97 24.00 -14.63
N ARG A 214 -26.00 24.93 -14.50
CA ARG A 214 -26.20 26.33 -14.15
C ARG A 214 -26.53 27.22 -15.35
N LEU A 215 -26.58 26.67 -16.56
CA LEU A 215 -26.83 27.42 -17.82
C LEU A 215 -25.79 28.53 -18.08
N THR A 216 -24.58 28.41 -17.55
CA THR A 216 -23.50 29.39 -17.70
C THR A 216 -22.57 29.07 -18.88
N LEU A 217 -22.63 27.86 -19.42
CA LEU A 217 -21.86 27.46 -20.58
C LEU A 217 -22.25 28.20 -21.86
N GLU A 218 -23.57 28.46 -22.06
CA GLU A 218 -24.07 29.18 -23.26
C GLU A 218 -23.54 30.61 -23.35
N PRO A 219 -23.67 31.46 -22.30
CA PRO A 219 -23.07 32.80 -22.32
C PRO A 219 -21.56 32.78 -22.57
N LEU A 220 -20.84 31.80 -22.05
CA LEU A 220 -19.40 31.64 -22.28
C LEU A 220 -19.08 31.40 -23.76
N LEU A 221 -19.89 30.57 -24.44
CA LEU A 221 -19.71 30.26 -25.85
C LEU A 221 -20.14 31.40 -26.80
N MET A 222 -20.93 32.36 -26.30
CA MET A 222 -21.29 33.58 -27.03
C MET A 222 -20.17 34.66 -27.00
N THR A 223 -19.14 34.45 -26.18
CA THR A 223 -18.00 35.38 -26.17
C THR A 223 -17.12 35.18 -27.41
N PRO A 224 -16.29 36.16 -27.78
CA PRO A 224 -15.37 36.04 -28.92
C PRO A 224 -14.20 35.06 -28.68
N ALA A 225 -14.21 34.27 -27.59
CA ALA A 225 -13.22 33.26 -27.27
C ALA A 225 -13.38 32.05 -28.18
N GLY A 226 -12.31 31.57 -28.80
CA GLY A 226 -12.32 30.34 -29.57
C GLY A 226 -12.56 29.12 -28.67
N ARG A 227 -13.34 28.15 -29.16
CA ARG A 227 -13.65 26.90 -28.38
C ARG A 227 -12.40 26.19 -27.84
N VAL A 228 -11.33 26.11 -28.66
CA VAL A 228 -10.04 25.56 -28.22
C VAL A 228 -9.46 26.33 -27.05
N GLN A 229 -9.57 27.67 -27.05
CA GLN A 229 -9.03 28.51 -25.97
C GLN A 229 -9.81 28.30 -24.67
N VAL A 230 -11.16 28.15 -24.76
CA VAL A 230 -12.02 27.84 -23.61
C VAL A 230 -11.66 26.48 -23.02
N VAL A 231 -11.60 25.42 -23.87
CA VAL A 231 -11.27 24.07 -23.42
C VAL A 231 -9.87 24.01 -22.79
N SER A 232 -8.88 24.66 -23.43
CA SER A 232 -7.51 24.70 -22.90
C SER A 232 -7.43 25.41 -21.56
N GLY A 233 -8.20 26.49 -21.34
CA GLY A 233 -8.27 27.20 -20.07
C GLY A 233 -8.88 26.34 -18.97
N LYS A 234 -9.97 25.63 -19.28
CA LYS A 234 -10.63 24.68 -18.36
C LYS A 234 -9.71 23.50 -18.04
N LEU A 235 -9.04 22.92 -19.05
CA LEU A 235 -8.08 21.84 -18.84
C LEU A 235 -6.91 22.30 -17.94
N LEU A 236 -6.42 23.51 -18.13
CA LEU A 236 -5.36 24.06 -17.29
C LEU A 236 -5.80 24.16 -15.81
N ALA A 237 -7.06 24.53 -15.55
CA ALA A 237 -7.61 24.57 -14.20
C ALA A 237 -7.65 23.16 -13.58
N VAL A 238 -8.15 22.17 -14.32
CA VAL A 238 -8.19 20.76 -13.88
C VAL A 238 -6.78 20.22 -13.57
N ILE A 239 -5.79 20.49 -14.43
CA ILE A 239 -4.41 20.08 -14.20
C ILE A 239 -3.84 20.76 -12.95
N THR A 240 -4.11 22.06 -12.77
CA THR A 240 -3.61 22.80 -11.61
C THR A 240 -4.13 22.22 -10.31
N THR A 241 -5.42 21.88 -10.25
CA THR A 241 -6.04 21.25 -9.08
C THR A 241 -5.54 19.82 -8.86
N SER A 242 -5.38 19.03 -9.92
CA SER A 242 -4.77 17.69 -9.86
C SER A 242 -3.35 17.73 -9.28
N LEU A 243 -2.50 18.63 -9.79
CA LEU A 243 -1.13 18.78 -9.30
C LEU A 243 -1.09 19.27 -7.85
N ALA A 244 -1.96 20.20 -7.46
CA ALA A 244 -2.04 20.67 -6.08
C ALA A 244 -2.44 19.53 -5.14
N ALA A 245 -3.46 18.75 -5.48
CA ALA A 245 -3.87 17.58 -4.70
C ALA A 245 -2.77 16.52 -4.61
N LEU A 246 -2.04 16.29 -5.69
CA LEU A 246 -0.92 15.37 -5.74
C LEU A 246 0.25 15.81 -4.85
N ILE A 247 0.62 17.08 -4.88
CA ILE A 247 1.66 17.63 -3.98
C ILE A 247 1.23 17.48 -2.52
N LEU A 248 -0.02 17.78 -2.21
CA LEU A 248 -0.58 17.59 -0.86
C LEU A 248 -0.53 16.10 -0.45
N ALA A 249 -0.87 15.18 -1.36
CA ALA A 249 -0.84 13.74 -1.10
C ALA A 249 0.58 13.24 -0.82
N ILE A 250 1.56 13.62 -1.63
CA ILE A 250 2.96 13.24 -1.43
C ILE A 250 3.47 13.81 -0.10
N THR A 251 3.23 15.09 0.15
CA THR A 251 3.71 15.76 1.36
C THR A 251 3.09 15.14 2.61
N SER A 252 1.78 14.91 2.62
CA SER A 252 1.08 14.32 3.76
C SER A 252 1.52 12.90 4.05
N MET A 253 1.80 12.10 3.01
CA MET A 253 2.29 10.73 3.16
C MET A 253 3.73 10.70 3.70
N LEU A 254 4.61 11.56 3.20
CA LEU A 254 5.96 11.68 3.74
C LEU A 254 5.94 12.10 5.21
N LEU A 255 5.08 13.05 5.58
CA LEU A 255 4.87 13.43 6.98
C LEU A 255 4.32 12.28 7.82
N ALA A 256 3.39 11.49 7.28
CA ALA A 256 2.85 10.31 7.96
C ALA A 256 3.95 9.29 8.29
N PHE A 257 4.83 8.98 7.35
CA PHE A 257 5.96 8.08 7.58
C PHE A 257 7.02 8.66 8.54
N MET A 258 7.17 9.98 8.62
CA MET A 258 8.04 10.60 9.62
C MET A 258 7.46 10.52 11.03
N ILE A 259 6.12 10.60 11.19
CA ILE A 259 5.42 10.55 12.48
C ILE A 259 5.28 9.11 12.98
N ALA A 260 4.96 8.19 12.08
CA ALA A 260 4.75 6.77 12.36
C ALA A 260 5.51 5.93 11.31
N PRO A 261 6.83 5.77 11.49
CA PRO A 261 7.62 4.93 10.59
C PRO A 261 7.12 3.47 10.68
N PRO A 262 7.03 2.75 9.55
CA PRO A 262 6.69 1.33 9.56
C PRO A 262 7.69 0.54 10.40
N GLU A 263 7.20 -0.11 11.47
CA GLU A 263 8.01 -1.05 12.25
C GLU A 263 8.05 -2.38 11.48
N MET A 264 9.19 -2.70 10.88
CA MET A 264 9.42 -4.05 10.33
C MET A 264 10.34 -4.82 11.26
N GLY A 265 9.88 -5.96 11.73
CA GLY A 265 10.65 -6.81 12.62
C GLY A 265 12.04 -7.13 12.05
N GLY A 266 13.08 -6.88 12.83
CA GLY A 266 14.43 -7.33 12.57
C GLY A 266 15.42 -6.33 11.98
N THR A 267 15.04 -5.07 11.78
CA THR A 267 16.04 -4.05 11.40
C THR A 267 16.39 -3.18 12.60
N ASP A 268 17.54 -3.45 13.22
CA ASP A 268 18.14 -2.59 14.27
C ASP A 268 18.58 -1.20 13.73
N GLY A 269 18.26 -0.87 12.48
CA GLY A 269 18.62 0.37 11.81
C GLY A 269 17.45 1.32 11.65
N ALA A 270 17.65 2.59 12.00
CA ALA A 270 16.69 3.66 11.72
C ALA A 270 16.46 3.78 10.20
N VAL A 271 15.25 3.45 9.73
CA VAL A 271 14.84 3.61 8.33
C VAL A 271 14.62 5.10 8.06
N THR A 272 15.25 5.64 7.03
CA THR A 272 15.12 7.05 6.66
C THR A 272 14.19 7.21 5.46
N TYR A 273 13.01 7.80 5.67
CA TYR A 273 12.03 8.12 4.63
C TYR A 273 12.32 9.49 3.99
N ALA A 274 13.49 9.64 3.40
CA ALA A 274 13.90 10.88 2.75
C ALA A 274 13.82 10.74 1.23
N VAL A 275 13.09 11.64 0.61
CA VAL A 275 13.07 11.79 -0.85
C VAL A 275 14.06 12.90 -1.22
N SER A 276 15.04 12.58 -2.07
CA SER A 276 15.96 13.59 -2.55
C SER A 276 15.24 14.67 -3.37
N LEU A 277 15.73 15.89 -3.37
CA LEU A 277 15.17 16.96 -4.20
C LEU A 277 15.14 16.56 -5.68
N GLN A 278 16.15 15.86 -6.16
CA GLN A 278 16.21 15.34 -7.51
C GLN A 278 15.07 14.35 -7.80
N THR A 279 14.87 13.38 -6.91
CA THR A 279 13.76 12.41 -7.03
C THR A 279 12.42 13.13 -7.00
N ALA A 280 12.21 14.08 -6.09
CA ALA A 280 10.97 14.84 -6.02
C ALA A 280 10.68 15.63 -7.32
N LEU A 281 11.69 16.26 -7.91
CA LEU A 281 11.54 16.96 -9.19
C LEU A 281 11.23 16.00 -10.35
N LEU A 282 11.88 14.83 -10.41
CA LEU A 282 11.60 13.81 -11.43
C LEU A 282 10.19 13.21 -11.26
N VAL A 283 9.74 12.99 -10.04
CA VAL A 283 8.37 12.55 -9.75
C VAL A 283 7.35 13.59 -10.22
N LEU A 284 7.57 14.89 -9.92
CA LEU A 284 6.69 15.95 -10.41
C LEU A 284 6.71 16.07 -11.94
N LEU A 285 7.89 15.91 -12.56
CA LEU A 285 8.03 15.91 -14.02
C LEU A 285 7.27 14.73 -14.66
N ALA A 286 7.32 13.53 -14.07
CA ALA A 286 6.55 12.37 -14.51
C ALA A 286 5.04 12.55 -14.26
N ALA A 287 4.66 13.14 -13.14
CA ALA A 287 3.26 13.35 -12.75
C ALA A 287 2.54 14.39 -13.62
N PHE A 288 3.25 15.38 -14.18
CA PHE A 288 2.64 16.44 -15.00
C PHE A 288 1.91 15.89 -16.24
N PRO A 289 2.52 15.09 -17.14
CA PRO A 289 1.80 14.54 -18.29
C PRO A 289 0.71 13.53 -17.88
N ILE A 290 0.84 12.87 -16.73
CA ILE A 290 -0.21 12.01 -16.16
C ILE A 290 -1.42 12.84 -15.78
N ALA A 291 -1.23 13.94 -15.05
CA ALA A 291 -2.30 14.85 -14.67
C ALA A 291 -2.97 15.49 -15.90
N LEU A 292 -2.18 15.81 -16.94
CA LEU A 292 -2.69 16.29 -18.21
C LEU A 292 -3.57 15.25 -18.91
N MET A 293 -3.14 13.99 -18.95
CA MET A 293 -3.88 12.87 -19.53
C MET A 293 -5.22 12.66 -18.79
N PHE A 294 -5.19 12.61 -17.46
CA PHE A 294 -6.40 12.42 -16.65
C PHE A 294 -7.35 13.61 -16.81
N GLY A 295 -6.86 14.85 -16.70
CA GLY A 295 -7.67 16.03 -16.85
C GLY A 295 -8.37 16.13 -18.23
N ALA A 296 -7.66 15.75 -19.31
CA ALA A 296 -8.25 15.69 -20.64
C ALA A 296 -9.36 14.61 -20.72
N LEU A 297 -9.12 13.44 -20.13
CA LEU A 297 -10.06 12.33 -20.12
C LEU A 297 -11.30 12.65 -19.25
N GLU A 298 -11.09 13.25 -18.08
CA GLU A 298 -12.17 13.70 -17.20
C GLU A 298 -13.07 14.73 -17.87
N ILE A 299 -12.51 15.77 -18.48
CA ILE A 299 -13.26 16.75 -19.24
C ILE A 299 -14.06 16.07 -20.35
N ALA A 300 -13.42 15.17 -21.10
CA ALA A 300 -14.06 14.45 -22.18
C ALA A 300 -15.26 13.62 -21.71
N VAL A 301 -15.13 12.93 -20.58
CA VAL A 301 -16.22 12.14 -19.98
C VAL A 301 -17.32 13.03 -19.41
N CYS A 302 -16.97 14.10 -18.68
CA CYS A 302 -17.93 14.99 -18.05
C CYS A 302 -18.76 15.80 -19.05
N LEU A 303 -18.24 16.03 -20.27
CA LEU A 303 -18.99 16.72 -21.32
C LEU A 303 -20.24 15.96 -21.78
N PHE A 304 -20.31 14.63 -21.61
CA PHE A 304 -21.52 13.87 -21.91
C PHE A 304 -22.63 14.04 -20.86
N ALA A 305 -22.26 14.42 -19.66
CA ALA A 305 -23.19 14.56 -18.55
C ALA A 305 -24.01 15.85 -18.65
N ARG A 306 -25.25 15.83 -18.11
CA ARG A 306 -26.19 16.96 -18.05
C ARG A 306 -26.13 17.65 -16.69
N SER A 307 -25.72 16.94 -15.65
CA SER A 307 -25.67 17.45 -14.29
C SER A 307 -24.39 17.00 -13.56
N PHE A 308 -24.07 17.67 -12.47
CA PHE A 308 -22.96 17.33 -11.59
C PHE A 308 -23.02 15.86 -11.15
N LYS A 309 -24.22 15.39 -10.74
CA LYS A 309 -24.42 14.01 -10.26
C LYS A 309 -24.22 12.97 -11.37
N GLU A 310 -24.67 13.28 -12.58
CA GLU A 310 -24.49 12.38 -13.74
C GLU A 310 -23.00 12.28 -14.12
N ALA A 311 -22.28 13.40 -14.13
CA ALA A 311 -20.84 13.43 -14.40
C ALA A 311 -20.05 12.60 -13.37
N GLN A 312 -20.39 12.72 -12.09
CA GLN A 312 -19.78 11.93 -11.04
C GLN A 312 -19.98 10.43 -11.27
N ASN A 313 -21.19 10.00 -11.69
CA ASN A 313 -21.46 8.60 -12.01
C ASN A 313 -20.67 8.10 -13.23
N TYR A 314 -20.38 8.97 -14.21
CA TYR A 314 -19.57 8.59 -15.39
C TYR A 314 -18.08 8.47 -15.09
N ILE A 315 -17.57 9.21 -14.10
CA ILE A 315 -16.17 9.14 -13.69
C ILE A 315 -15.87 7.88 -12.84
N VAL A 316 -16.84 7.37 -12.08
CA VAL A 316 -16.63 6.19 -11.22
C VAL A 316 -16.07 4.98 -11.98
N PRO A 317 -16.59 4.55 -13.14
CA PRO A 317 -15.98 3.47 -13.93
C PRO A 317 -14.55 3.79 -14.35
N LEU A 318 -14.24 5.05 -14.69
CA LEU A 318 -12.88 5.46 -15.05
C LEU A 318 -11.92 5.28 -13.88
N GLN A 319 -12.34 5.56 -12.64
CA GLN A 319 -11.52 5.33 -11.45
C GLN A 319 -11.12 3.86 -11.31
N PHE A 320 -12.03 2.91 -11.58
CA PHE A 320 -11.71 1.49 -11.54
C PHE A 320 -10.73 1.08 -12.65
N VAL A 321 -10.88 1.63 -13.87
CA VAL A 321 -9.96 1.39 -14.99
C VAL A 321 -8.54 1.86 -14.65
N VAL A 322 -8.41 2.94 -13.87
CA VAL A 322 -7.11 3.47 -13.41
C VAL A 322 -6.57 2.69 -12.23
N LEU A 323 -7.44 2.31 -11.28
CA LEU A 323 -7.06 1.63 -10.05
C LEU A 323 -6.45 0.24 -10.29
N ILE A 324 -7.04 -0.55 -11.21
CA ILE A 324 -6.59 -1.92 -11.47
C ILE A 324 -5.12 -1.98 -11.93
N PRO A 325 -4.67 -1.23 -12.96
CA PRO A 325 -3.27 -1.21 -13.36
C PRO A 325 -2.35 -0.63 -12.27
N ALA A 326 -2.83 0.37 -11.50
CA ALA A 326 -2.06 0.95 -10.41
C ALA A 326 -1.80 -0.07 -9.28
N MET A 327 -2.78 -0.89 -8.94
CA MET A 327 -2.62 -1.96 -7.95
C MET A 327 -1.76 -3.11 -8.47
N ALA A 328 -1.78 -3.42 -9.76
CA ALA A 328 -1.03 -4.53 -10.32
C ALA A 328 0.49 -4.40 -10.09
N VAL A 329 1.04 -3.19 -10.19
CA VAL A 329 2.47 -2.92 -9.92
C VAL A 329 2.81 -3.12 -8.44
N MET A 330 1.89 -2.78 -7.53
CA MET A 330 2.06 -3.00 -6.09
C MET A 330 2.11 -4.49 -5.73
N LEU A 331 1.31 -5.32 -6.42
CA LEU A 331 1.20 -6.76 -6.17
C LEU A 331 2.38 -7.57 -6.73
N ILE A 332 3.18 -6.99 -7.63
CA ILE A 332 4.32 -7.66 -8.27
C ILE A 332 5.59 -6.79 -8.03
N PRO A 333 6.21 -6.86 -6.84
CA PRO A 333 7.30 -5.96 -6.46
C PRO A 333 8.54 -6.05 -7.35
N ASP A 334 8.89 -7.25 -7.80
CA ASP A 334 10.11 -7.53 -8.57
C ASP A 334 9.88 -7.49 -10.09
N LEU A 335 8.79 -6.84 -10.53
CA LEU A 335 8.49 -6.70 -11.94
C LEU A 335 9.53 -5.81 -12.62
N SER A 336 10.37 -6.41 -13.45
CA SER A 336 11.34 -5.72 -14.33
C SER A 336 10.98 -5.96 -15.80
N PRO A 337 9.94 -5.27 -16.30
CA PRO A 337 9.44 -5.50 -17.65
C PRO A 337 10.36 -4.88 -18.69
N GLY A 338 10.28 -5.38 -19.94
CA GLY A 338 10.93 -4.73 -21.06
C GLY A 338 10.37 -3.35 -21.38
N LEU A 339 11.15 -2.54 -22.10
CA LEU A 339 10.85 -1.15 -22.45
C LEU A 339 9.42 -0.87 -22.99
N PRO A 340 8.79 -1.74 -23.82
CA PRO A 340 7.44 -1.49 -24.32
C PRO A 340 6.34 -1.38 -23.24
N VAL A 341 6.54 -2.00 -22.09
CA VAL A 341 5.57 -1.99 -21.00
C VAL A 341 5.48 -0.61 -20.36
N TYR A 342 6.58 0.16 -20.36
CA TYR A 342 6.59 1.54 -19.88
C TYR A 342 5.77 2.49 -20.78
N ALA A 343 5.47 2.10 -22.02
CA ALA A 343 4.59 2.87 -22.90
C ALA A 343 3.10 2.67 -22.61
N ILE A 344 2.72 1.66 -21.80
CA ILE A 344 1.32 1.42 -21.44
C ILE A 344 0.85 2.51 -20.46
N PRO A 345 -0.25 3.24 -20.79
CA PRO A 345 -0.73 4.31 -19.93
C PRO A 345 -1.08 3.78 -18.53
N ILE A 346 -0.88 4.59 -17.51
CA ILE A 346 -1.13 4.28 -16.09
C ILE A 346 -0.14 3.24 -15.55
N PHE A 347 -0.01 2.07 -16.17
CA PHE A 347 0.88 1.00 -15.74
C PHE A 347 2.35 1.41 -15.85
N GLY A 348 2.79 1.89 -17.01
CA GLY A 348 4.15 2.41 -17.22
C GLY A 348 4.47 3.62 -16.35
N SER A 349 3.48 4.51 -16.15
CA SER A 349 3.61 5.64 -15.25
C SER A 349 3.80 5.21 -13.79
N ASN A 350 3.11 4.15 -13.37
CA ASN A 350 3.28 3.59 -12.03
C ASN A 350 4.66 2.94 -11.87
N LEU A 351 5.11 2.19 -12.87
CA LEU A 351 6.44 1.57 -12.88
C LEU A 351 7.56 2.61 -12.75
N ILE A 352 7.53 3.67 -13.56
CA ILE A 352 8.59 4.67 -13.51
C ILE A 352 8.61 5.45 -12.19
N LEU A 353 7.44 5.73 -11.60
CA LEU A 353 7.35 6.33 -10.27
C LEU A 353 7.96 5.40 -9.22
N ARG A 354 7.67 4.10 -9.26
CA ARG A 354 8.29 3.08 -8.41
C ARG A 354 9.81 3.09 -8.55
N ASP A 355 10.30 3.04 -9.78
CA ASP A 355 11.73 2.95 -10.06
C ASP A 355 12.48 4.24 -9.64
N LEU A 356 11.81 5.41 -9.69
CA LEU A 356 12.34 6.66 -9.15
C LEU A 356 12.53 6.61 -7.63
N PHE A 357 11.58 6.01 -6.89
CA PHE A 357 11.73 5.86 -5.43
C PHE A 357 12.77 4.81 -5.06
N LEU A 358 12.93 3.75 -5.87
CA LEU A 358 13.99 2.76 -5.70
C LEU A 358 15.37 3.27 -6.11
N GLY A 359 15.44 4.37 -6.87
CA GLY A 359 16.68 4.86 -7.46
C GLY A 359 17.19 4.03 -8.64
N THR A 360 16.33 3.22 -9.26
CA THR A 360 16.64 2.32 -10.38
C THR A 360 16.09 2.81 -11.72
N ALA A 361 15.46 3.98 -11.75
CA ALA A 361 14.86 4.55 -12.96
C ALA A 361 15.88 4.76 -14.08
N GLY A 362 15.71 4.08 -15.20
CA GLY A 362 16.50 4.30 -16.39
C GLY A 362 16.05 5.53 -17.19
N THR A 363 16.99 6.20 -17.86
CA THR A 363 16.70 7.40 -18.65
C THR A 363 15.82 7.11 -19.86
N LEU A 364 15.97 5.93 -20.47
CA LEU A 364 15.15 5.48 -21.62
C LEU A 364 13.71 5.21 -21.18
N GLU A 365 13.51 4.46 -20.10
CA GLU A 365 12.21 4.15 -19.52
C GLU A 365 11.47 5.44 -19.13
N PHE A 366 12.18 6.36 -18.49
CA PHE A 366 11.64 7.67 -18.13
C PHE A 366 11.20 8.46 -19.38
N GLY A 367 12.03 8.49 -20.42
CA GLY A 367 11.72 9.14 -21.69
C GLY A 367 10.50 8.52 -22.40
N VAL A 368 10.38 7.18 -22.38
CA VAL A 368 9.23 6.46 -22.95
C VAL A 368 7.94 6.81 -22.22
N VAL A 369 7.96 6.84 -20.87
CA VAL A 369 6.77 7.21 -20.08
C VAL A 369 6.34 8.64 -20.35
N LEU A 370 7.29 9.59 -20.38
CA LEU A 370 6.97 10.99 -20.69
C LEU A 370 6.36 11.14 -22.10
N ALA A 371 6.96 10.50 -23.09
CA ALA A 371 6.49 10.58 -24.48
C ALA A 371 5.11 9.92 -24.64
N SER A 372 4.91 8.73 -24.08
CA SER A 372 3.62 8.02 -24.15
C SER A 372 2.52 8.77 -23.41
N SER A 373 2.77 9.22 -22.18
CA SER A 373 1.79 9.99 -21.39
C SER A 373 1.42 11.32 -22.07
N ALA A 374 2.40 12.02 -22.66
CA ALA A 374 2.14 13.22 -23.46
C ALA A 374 1.31 12.92 -24.72
N LEU A 375 1.57 11.81 -25.39
CA LEU A 375 0.79 11.36 -26.55
C LEU A 375 -0.68 11.07 -26.15
N TYR A 376 -0.90 10.31 -25.09
CA TYR A 376 -2.26 10.02 -24.58
C TYR A 376 -2.97 11.28 -24.12
N ALA A 377 -2.25 12.20 -23.46
CA ALA A 377 -2.80 13.50 -23.10
C ALA A 377 -3.21 14.32 -24.34
N ALA A 378 -2.39 14.34 -25.38
CA ALA A 378 -2.72 15.00 -26.64
C ALA A 378 -3.95 14.39 -27.32
N ILE A 379 -4.05 13.05 -27.37
CA ILE A 379 -5.25 12.36 -27.87
C ILE A 379 -6.47 12.74 -27.08
N GLY A 380 -6.40 12.72 -25.74
CA GLY A 380 -7.49 13.13 -24.86
C GLY A 380 -7.92 14.58 -25.08
N LEU A 381 -6.96 15.50 -25.23
CA LEU A 381 -7.23 16.90 -25.50
C LEU A 381 -7.92 17.09 -26.88
N VAL A 382 -7.43 16.45 -27.92
CA VAL A 382 -8.05 16.49 -29.26
C VAL A 382 -9.49 15.98 -29.19
N PHE A 383 -9.70 14.88 -28.45
CA PHE A 383 -11.03 14.33 -28.27
C PHE A 383 -11.97 15.27 -27.48
N ALA A 384 -11.50 15.89 -26.40
CA ALA A 384 -12.26 16.88 -25.64
C ALA A 384 -12.62 18.09 -26.51
N VAL A 385 -11.65 18.63 -27.26
CA VAL A 385 -11.89 19.75 -28.19
C VAL A 385 -12.90 19.36 -29.27
N TRP A 386 -12.78 18.17 -29.86
CA TRP A 386 -13.73 17.67 -30.84
C TRP A 386 -15.16 17.58 -30.31
N GLN A 387 -15.34 17.11 -29.06
CA GLN A 387 -16.63 17.08 -28.40
C GLN A 387 -17.20 18.48 -28.19
N PHE A 388 -16.39 19.48 -27.85
CA PHE A 388 -16.78 20.86 -27.71
C PHE A 388 -17.27 21.51 -29.03
N HIS A 389 -16.97 20.89 -30.19
CA HIS A 389 -17.51 21.33 -31.49
C HIS A 389 -18.87 20.70 -31.82
N ARG A 390 -19.31 19.68 -31.09
CA ARG A 390 -20.58 19.00 -31.30
C ARG A 390 -21.70 19.70 -30.48
N GLU A 391 -22.57 20.39 -31.14
CA GLU A 391 -23.72 21.07 -30.52
C GLU A 391 -24.62 20.11 -29.75
N GLN A 392 -24.81 18.87 -30.26
CA GLN A 392 -25.56 17.81 -29.58
C GLN A 392 -25.01 17.42 -28.20
N VAL A 393 -23.72 17.61 -27.96
CA VAL A 393 -23.06 17.31 -26.67
C VAL A 393 -23.17 18.52 -25.73
N LEU A 394 -23.05 19.72 -26.27
CA LEU A 394 -23.10 20.97 -25.51
C LEU A 394 -24.51 21.32 -25.02
N PHE A 395 -25.53 21.18 -25.89
CA PHE A 395 -26.91 21.56 -25.64
C PHE A 395 -27.81 20.34 -25.32
N ARG A 396 -27.23 19.27 -24.83
CA ARG A 396 -27.98 18.10 -24.38
C ARG A 396 -28.67 18.43 -23.05
N THR A 397 -29.92 18.81 -23.13
CA THR A 397 -30.83 19.04 -21.98
C THR A 397 -31.43 17.73 -21.46
#